data_4b0b2d20ba4d2cbd9809324b1c74204d
#
_entry.id   4b0b2d20ba4d2cbd9809324b1c74204d
#
_cell.length_a   1.000
_cell.length_b   1.000
_cell.length_c   1.000
_cell.angle_alpha   90.00
_cell.angle_beta   90.00
_cell.angle_gamma   90.00
#
_symmetry.space_group_name_H-M   'P 1'
#
loop_
_entity.id
_entity.type
_entity.pdbx_description
1 polymer ?
#
loop_
_entity_poly.entity_id
_entity_poly.type
_entity_poly.pdbx_seq_one_letter_code
_entity_poly.pdbx_strand_id
1 'polypeptide(L)'
;FGSKRDLFRAAYLRGAELVTAARRRALEGAKATWPDGRVPLEVLVRAFVTPFMLNGKTPEGRATMRMHARLNTEPDDIAREVLSTVYDDTTMAYVEAFRLVLPDLPPEVLYWRLYFMMGAYRYTLFRSGRLEVMSGGLCDSGDFDMAVEQILPFLCAGLSAPAPAEPAPA
;
A
#
# COMPACT_ATOMS: atom_id res chain seq x y z
N PHE A 1 27.72 -4.17 11.20
CA PHE A 1 26.93 -2.92 11.23
C PHE A 1 27.68 -1.91 12.11
N GLY A 2 27.90 -0.69 11.58
CA GLY A 2 28.65 0.35 12.30
C GLY A 2 27.83 1.04 13.40
N SER A 3 26.49 1.01 13.30
CA SER A 3 25.59 1.61 14.26
C SER A 3 24.25 0.85 14.39
N LYS A 4 23.50 1.16 15.46
CA LYS A 4 22.12 0.66 15.64
C LYS A 4 21.21 1.11 14.49
N ARG A 5 21.46 2.27 13.92
CA ARG A 5 20.74 2.83 12.78
C ARG A 5 21.00 2.03 11.50
N ASP A 6 22.26 1.66 11.23
CA ASP A 6 22.60 0.83 10.06
C ASP A 6 21.95 -0.55 10.13
N LEU A 7 21.94 -1.14 11.34
CA LEU A 7 21.24 -2.41 11.57
C LEU A 7 19.74 -2.28 11.31
N PHE A 8 19.11 -1.22 11.83
CA PHE A 8 17.69 -0.95 11.61
C PHE A 8 17.39 -0.79 10.11
N ARG A 9 18.18 0.03 9.41
CA ARG A 9 18.04 0.25 7.96
C ARG A 9 18.16 -1.06 7.19
N ALA A 10 19.21 -1.85 7.44
CA ALA A 10 19.44 -3.12 6.74
C ALA A 10 18.29 -4.13 6.97
N ALA A 11 17.84 -4.27 8.21
CA ALA A 11 16.72 -5.15 8.55
C ALA A 11 15.40 -4.69 7.89
N TYR A 12 15.15 -3.39 7.89
CA TYR A 12 13.97 -2.83 7.22
C TYR A 12 14.00 -3.06 5.70
N LEU A 13 15.12 -2.73 5.03
CA LEU A 13 15.27 -2.91 3.59
C LEU A 13 15.02 -4.37 3.18
N ARG A 14 15.60 -5.31 3.92
CA ARG A 14 15.39 -6.74 3.66
C ARG A 14 13.92 -7.16 3.74
N GLY A 15 13.20 -6.71 4.77
CA GLY A 15 11.79 -7.04 4.94
C GLY A 15 10.90 -6.39 3.88
N ALA A 16 11.19 -5.13 3.53
CA ALA A 16 10.46 -4.37 2.54
C ALA A 16 10.67 -4.92 1.11
N GLU A 17 11.87 -5.44 0.80
CA GLU A 17 12.20 -6.04 -0.48
C GLU A 17 11.31 -7.27 -0.80
N LEU A 18 10.94 -8.06 0.20
CA LEU A 18 10.02 -9.19 0.03
C LEU A 18 8.64 -8.72 -0.48
N VAL A 19 8.12 -7.65 0.10
CA VAL A 19 6.85 -7.06 -0.32
C VAL A 19 6.95 -6.46 -1.72
N THR A 20 8.03 -5.74 -2.00
CA THR A 20 8.28 -5.12 -3.31
C THR A 20 8.41 -6.16 -4.42
N ALA A 21 9.17 -7.24 -4.17
CA ALA A 21 9.30 -8.35 -5.11
C ALA A 21 7.96 -9.06 -5.35
N ALA A 22 7.14 -9.24 -4.32
CA ALA A 22 5.81 -9.83 -4.46
C ALA A 22 4.86 -8.94 -5.26
N ARG A 23 4.89 -7.61 -5.03
CA ARG A 23 4.13 -6.62 -5.81
C ARG A 23 4.54 -6.64 -7.28
N ARG A 24 5.84 -6.65 -7.56
CA ARG A 24 6.36 -6.69 -8.93
C ARG A 24 5.85 -7.93 -9.66
N ARG A 25 5.99 -9.12 -9.06
CA ARG A 25 5.46 -10.36 -9.65
C ARG A 25 3.95 -10.31 -9.89
N ALA A 26 3.18 -9.74 -8.96
CA ALA A 26 1.74 -9.60 -9.10
C ALA A 26 1.35 -8.67 -10.25
N LEU A 27 2.07 -7.55 -10.41
CA LEU A 27 1.86 -6.62 -11.53
C LEU A 27 2.24 -7.24 -12.87
N GLU A 28 3.37 -7.94 -12.94
CA GLU A 28 3.81 -8.67 -14.14
C GLU A 28 2.79 -9.73 -14.56
N GLY A 29 2.28 -10.51 -13.60
CA GLY A 29 1.22 -11.49 -13.83
C GLY A 29 -0.08 -10.86 -14.35
N ALA A 30 -0.48 -9.72 -13.77
CA ALA A 30 -1.63 -8.97 -14.26
C ALA A 30 -1.40 -8.48 -15.71
N LYS A 31 -0.26 -7.86 -16.00
CA LYS A 31 0.08 -7.39 -17.36
C LYS A 31 0.14 -8.54 -18.38
N ALA A 32 0.62 -9.71 -17.98
CA ALA A 32 0.65 -10.89 -18.86
C ALA A 32 -0.74 -11.39 -19.19
N THR A 33 -1.70 -11.30 -18.25
CA THR A 33 -3.09 -11.71 -18.46
C THR A 33 -3.88 -10.68 -19.28
N TRP A 34 -3.55 -9.39 -19.15
CA TRP A 34 -4.17 -8.27 -19.87
C TRP A 34 -3.12 -7.47 -20.64
N PRO A 35 -2.62 -7.98 -21.79
CA PRO A 35 -1.51 -7.37 -22.54
C PRO A 35 -1.86 -6.02 -23.17
N ASP A 36 -3.15 -5.71 -23.31
CA ASP A 36 -3.66 -4.41 -23.76
C ASP A 36 -3.61 -3.32 -22.68
N GLY A 37 -3.15 -3.67 -21.49
CA GLY A 37 -3.06 -2.78 -20.32
C GLY A 37 -4.38 -2.54 -19.60
N ARG A 38 -5.50 -3.11 -20.07
CA ARG A 38 -6.84 -2.95 -19.46
C ARG A 38 -7.06 -3.91 -18.31
N VAL A 39 -6.12 -3.93 -17.38
CA VAL A 39 -6.24 -4.72 -16.15
C VAL A 39 -7.43 -4.24 -15.35
N PRO A 40 -8.36 -5.12 -14.89
CA PRO A 40 -9.45 -4.70 -14.01
C PRO A 40 -8.92 -3.98 -12.77
N LEU A 41 -9.57 -2.88 -12.38
CA LEU A 41 -9.13 -2.04 -11.26
C LEU A 41 -8.94 -2.86 -9.97
N GLU A 42 -9.87 -3.76 -9.67
CA GLU A 42 -9.77 -4.63 -8.49
C GLU A 42 -8.51 -5.51 -8.52
N VAL A 43 -8.14 -6.02 -9.69
CA VAL A 43 -6.93 -6.84 -9.84
C VAL A 43 -5.68 -6.02 -9.53
N LEU A 44 -5.59 -4.76 -10.00
CA LEU A 44 -4.47 -3.87 -9.69
C LEU A 44 -4.43 -3.51 -8.20
N VAL A 45 -5.58 -3.17 -7.61
CA VAL A 45 -5.67 -2.85 -6.18
C VAL A 45 -5.26 -4.06 -5.35
N ARG A 46 -5.78 -5.25 -5.66
CA ARG A 46 -5.43 -6.52 -5.01
C ARG A 46 -3.93 -6.81 -5.13
N ALA A 47 -3.38 -6.69 -6.33
CA ALA A 47 -1.96 -6.92 -6.59
C ALA A 47 -1.04 -5.98 -5.79
N PHE A 48 -1.47 -4.74 -5.55
CA PHE A 48 -0.72 -3.75 -4.78
C PHE A 48 -0.85 -3.94 -3.27
N VAL A 49 -2.05 -4.18 -2.77
CA VAL A 49 -2.38 -4.18 -1.34
C VAL A 49 -2.06 -5.50 -0.66
N THR A 50 -2.46 -6.63 -1.29
CA THR A 50 -2.40 -7.97 -0.69
C THR A 50 -0.99 -8.37 -0.23
N PRO A 51 0.09 -8.18 -1.01
CA PRO A 51 1.42 -8.59 -0.58
C PRO A 51 1.87 -7.92 0.72
N PHE A 52 1.50 -6.67 0.93
CA PHE A 52 1.85 -5.95 2.15
C PHE A 52 0.99 -6.43 3.33
N MET A 53 -0.31 -6.58 3.14
CA MET A 53 -1.21 -7.01 4.22
C MET A 53 -0.93 -8.45 4.67
N LEU A 54 -0.79 -9.39 3.72
CA LEU A 54 -0.52 -10.79 4.05
C LEU A 54 0.87 -11.03 4.64
N ASN A 55 1.84 -10.12 4.40
CA ASN A 55 3.13 -10.16 5.09
C ASN A 55 2.95 -10.11 6.62
N GLY A 56 1.88 -9.50 7.13
CA GLY A 56 1.52 -9.50 8.55
C GLY A 56 1.23 -10.87 9.16
N LYS A 57 1.00 -11.90 8.35
CA LYS A 57 0.79 -13.26 8.84
C LYS A 57 2.06 -13.89 9.41
N THR A 58 3.24 -13.44 8.97
CA THR A 58 4.53 -13.96 9.43
C THR A 58 5.12 -13.12 10.57
N PRO A 59 5.90 -13.72 11.48
CA PRO A 59 6.61 -12.96 12.53
C PRO A 59 7.55 -11.89 11.94
N GLU A 60 8.27 -12.23 10.87
CA GLU A 60 9.21 -11.34 10.16
C GLU A 60 8.47 -10.17 9.51
N GLY A 61 7.34 -10.45 8.86
CA GLY A 61 6.49 -9.43 8.26
C GLY A 61 5.92 -8.49 9.30
N ARG A 62 5.45 -8.99 10.44
CA ARG A 62 5.00 -8.14 11.55
C ARG A 62 6.13 -7.28 12.11
N ALA A 63 7.36 -7.80 12.16
CA ALA A 63 8.52 -7.00 12.54
C ALA A 63 8.77 -5.87 11.53
N THR A 64 8.75 -6.16 10.24
CA THR A 64 8.89 -5.17 9.15
C THR A 64 7.81 -4.08 9.25
N MET A 65 6.57 -4.46 9.52
CA MET A 65 5.46 -3.51 9.69
C MET A 65 5.67 -2.57 10.89
N ARG A 66 6.13 -3.10 12.04
CA ARG A 66 6.47 -2.26 13.19
C ARG A 66 7.62 -1.29 12.88
N MET A 67 8.62 -1.75 12.11
CA MET A 67 9.72 -0.91 11.66
C MET A 67 9.22 0.17 10.68
N HIS A 68 8.30 -0.16 9.80
CA HIS A 68 7.66 0.80 8.88
C HIS A 68 6.89 1.89 9.65
N ALA A 69 6.14 1.50 10.69
CA ALA A 69 5.47 2.47 11.56
C ALA A 69 6.45 3.42 12.24
N ARG A 70 7.61 2.90 12.66
CA ARG A 70 8.66 3.71 13.28
C ARG A 70 9.28 4.73 12.32
N LEU A 71 9.39 4.42 11.02
CA LEU A 71 9.89 5.38 10.03
C LEU A 71 9.09 6.69 10.00
N ASN A 72 7.79 6.65 10.33
CA ASN A 72 6.96 7.86 10.41
C ASN A 72 7.38 8.82 11.55
N THR A 73 8.24 8.38 12.48
CA THR A 73 8.78 9.16 13.59
C THR A 73 10.25 9.51 13.43
N GLU A 74 10.89 9.04 12.37
CA GLU A 74 12.27 9.41 12.02
C GLU A 74 12.28 10.75 11.28
N PRO A 75 13.41 11.48 11.25
CA PRO A 75 13.56 12.68 10.44
C PRO A 75 13.19 12.42 8.96
N ASP A 76 12.55 13.41 8.33
CA ASP A 76 11.98 13.30 6.98
C ASP A 76 12.99 12.88 5.90
N ASP A 77 14.24 13.32 6.01
CA ASP A 77 15.34 12.98 5.09
C ASP A 77 15.66 11.49 5.14
N ILE A 78 15.69 10.91 6.34
CA ILE A 78 15.98 9.50 6.57
C ILE A 78 14.84 8.61 6.09
N ALA A 79 13.62 8.97 6.50
CA ALA A 79 12.43 8.25 6.09
C ALA A 79 12.29 8.26 4.56
N ARG A 80 12.52 9.42 3.94
CA ARG A 80 12.46 9.59 2.48
C ARG A 80 13.53 8.75 1.77
N GLU A 81 14.80 8.83 2.19
CA GLU A 81 15.87 8.03 1.59
C GLU A 81 15.58 6.53 1.63
N VAL A 82 15.14 6.03 2.78
CA VAL A 82 14.85 4.60 2.97
C VAL A 82 13.65 4.16 2.15
N LEU A 83 12.59 4.98 2.10
CA LEU A 83 11.37 4.64 1.36
C LEU A 83 11.60 4.71 -0.15
N SER A 84 12.31 5.73 -0.65
CA SER A 84 12.63 5.85 -2.08
C SER A 84 13.47 4.68 -2.58
N THR A 85 14.48 4.28 -1.82
CA THR A 85 15.36 3.16 -2.20
C THR A 85 14.60 1.85 -2.48
N VAL A 86 13.48 1.61 -1.76
CA VAL A 86 12.78 0.31 -1.85
C VAL A 86 11.53 0.36 -2.71
N TYR A 87 10.80 1.48 -2.65
CA TYR A 87 9.43 1.49 -3.16
C TYR A 87 9.23 2.27 -4.46
N ASP A 88 10.08 3.27 -4.76
CA ASP A 88 9.79 4.21 -5.84
C ASP A 88 9.59 3.53 -7.19
N ASP A 89 10.51 2.69 -7.64
CA ASP A 89 10.39 2.01 -8.94
C ASP A 89 9.10 1.18 -9.04
N THR A 90 8.81 0.38 -8.01
CA THR A 90 7.62 -0.46 -8.00
C THR A 90 6.35 0.38 -7.87
N THR A 91 6.36 1.41 -7.05
CA THR A 91 5.23 2.32 -6.88
C THR A 91 4.93 3.05 -8.18
N MET A 92 5.95 3.57 -8.88
CA MET A 92 5.76 4.25 -10.17
C MET A 92 5.24 3.32 -11.26
N ALA A 93 5.68 2.05 -11.29
CA ALA A 93 5.13 1.05 -12.21
C ALA A 93 3.63 0.80 -11.99
N TYR A 94 3.18 0.84 -10.71
CA TYR A 94 1.75 0.77 -10.38
C TYR A 94 1.01 2.08 -10.71
N VAL A 95 1.61 3.25 -10.46
CA VAL A 95 1.03 4.54 -10.86
C VAL A 95 0.70 4.54 -12.35
N GLU A 96 1.64 4.11 -13.19
CA GLU A 96 1.41 4.02 -14.64
C GLU A 96 0.29 3.02 -14.98
N ALA A 97 0.24 1.87 -14.31
CA ALA A 97 -0.84 0.92 -14.50
C ALA A 97 -2.22 1.49 -14.09
N PHE A 98 -2.28 2.22 -12.96
CA PHE A 98 -3.52 2.89 -12.54
C PHE A 98 -3.94 4.00 -13.51
N ARG A 99 -3.01 4.75 -14.10
CA ARG A 99 -3.31 5.76 -15.14
C ARG A 99 -3.97 5.16 -16.37
N LEU A 100 -3.54 3.96 -16.77
CA LEU A 100 -4.13 3.26 -17.92
C LEU A 100 -5.57 2.80 -17.67
N VAL A 101 -5.91 2.45 -16.43
CA VAL A 101 -7.27 1.95 -16.09
C VAL A 101 -8.20 3.04 -15.56
N LEU A 102 -7.66 4.20 -15.23
CA LEU A 102 -8.40 5.38 -14.77
C LEU A 102 -8.04 6.62 -15.62
N PRO A 103 -8.21 6.55 -16.95
CA PRO A 103 -7.70 7.59 -17.87
C PRO A 103 -8.38 8.95 -17.69
N ASP A 104 -9.61 8.97 -17.17
CA ASP A 104 -10.40 10.20 -16.99
C ASP A 104 -10.09 10.94 -15.68
N LEU A 105 -9.24 10.36 -14.81
CA LEU A 105 -8.84 11.04 -13.59
C LEU A 105 -7.68 12.03 -13.84
N PRO A 106 -7.83 13.30 -13.41
CA PRO A 106 -6.70 14.22 -13.36
C PRO A 106 -5.53 13.62 -12.58
N PRO A 107 -4.28 13.81 -13.02
CA PRO A 107 -3.11 13.21 -12.40
C PRO A 107 -2.99 13.51 -10.90
N GLU A 108 -3.25 14.74 -10.48
CA GLU A 108 -3.20 15.15 -9.08
C GLU A 108 -4.26 14.42 -8.22
N VAL A 109 -5.47 14.19 -8.76
CA VAL A 109 -6.53 13.45 -8.08
C VAL A 109 -6.13 11.98 -7.93
N LEU A 110 -5.54 11.39 -8.98
CA LEU A 110 -5.01 10.02 -8.91
C LEU A 110 -3.94 9.88 -7.83
N TYR A 111 -2.95 10.80 -7.76
CA TYR A 111 -1.89 10.77 -6.75
C TYR A 111 -2.46 10.84 -5.33
N TRP A 112 -3.42 11.73 -5.06
CA TRP A 112 -4.09 11.82 -3.76
C TRP A 112 -4.80 10.52 -3.40
N ARG A 113 -5.54 9.92 -4.33
CA ARG A 113 -6.26 8.66 -4.09
C ARG A 113 -5.33 7.49 -3.83
N LEU A 114 -4.22 7.40 -4.58
CA LEU A 114 -3.20 6.39 -4.32
C LEU A 114 -2.54 6.61 -2.95
N TYR A 115 -2.32 7.85 -2.56
CA TYR A 115 -1.79 8.17 -1.23
C TYR A 115 -2.77 7.78 -0.11
N PHE A 116 -4.07 8.05 -0.29
CA PHE A 116 -5.11 7.61 0.64
C PHE A 116 -5.23 6.09 0.70
N MET A 117 -5.17 5.41 -0.43
CA MET A 117 -5.10 3.95 -0.49
C MET A 117 -3.94 3.41 0.33
N MET A 118 -2.74 4.00 0.20
CA MET A 118 -1.56 3.61 0.99
C MET A 118 -1.78 3.85 2.48
N GLY A 119 -2.42 4.93 2.87
CA GLY A 119 -2.79 5.20 4.26
C GLY A 119 -3.78 4.17 4.82
N ALA A 120 -4.83 3.85 4.05
CA ALA A 120 -5.89 2.95 4.49
C ALA A 120 -5.36 1.55 4.83
N TYR A 121 -4.66 0.89 3.90
CA TYR A 121 -4.16 -0.46 4.18
C TYR A 121 -3.03 -0.49 5.22
N ARG A 122 -2.23 0.57 5.31
CA ARG A 122 -1.18 0.67 6.34
C ARG A 122 -1.78 0.82 7.73
N TYR A 123 -2.83 1.64 7.88
CA TYR A 123 -3.50 1.81 9.17
C TYR A 123 -4.10 0.50 9.69
N THR A 124 -4.64 -0.34 8.81
CA THR A 124 -5.20 -1.65 9.16
C THR A 124 -4.18 -2.56 9.86
N LEU A 125 -2.89 -2.33 9.64
CA LEU A 125 -1.80 -3.13 10.23
C LEU A 125 -1.40 -2.69 11.65
N PHE A 126 -1.88 -1.52 12.10
CA PHE A 126 -1.72 -1.10 13.49
C PHE A 126 -2.74 -1.83 14.36
N ARG A 127 -2.37 -3.03 14.82
CA ARG A 127 -3.19 -3.84 15.72
C ARG A 127 -3.29 -3.19 17.11
N SER A 128 -4.03 -2.10 17.20
CA SER A 128 -4.24 -1.35 18.45
C SER A 128 -5.37 -1.91 19.34
N GLY A 129 -6.06 -2.96 18.87
CA GLY A 129 -7.28 -3.47 19.52
C GLY A 129 -8.50 -2.55 19.34
N ARG A 130 -8.34 -1.44 18.60
CA ARG A 130 -9.41 -0.46 18.44
C ARG A 130 -10.57 -0.97 17.59
N LEU A 131 -10.28 -1.79 16.58
CA LEU A 131 -11.30 -2.39 15.73
C LEU A 131 -12.19 -3.34 16.53
N GLU A 132 -11.60 -4.15 17.39
CA GLU A 132 -12.30 -5.08 18.29
C GLU A 132 -13.21 -4.32 19.26
N VAL A 133 -12.70 -3.22 19.84
CA VAL A 133 -13.50 -2.38 20.74
C VAL A 133 -14.65 -1.70 20.03
N MET A 134 -14.39 -1.10 18.84
CA MET A 134 -15.43 -0.40 18.06
C MET A 134 -16.53 -1.34 17.57
N SER A 135 -16.16 -2.59 17.21
CA SER A 135 -17.09 -3.58 16.67
C SER A 135 -17.76 -4.43 17.75
N GLY A 136 -17.46 -4.22 19.03
CA GLY A 136 -17.94 -5.12 20.09
C GLY A 136 -17.48 -6.55 19.95
N GLY A 137 -16.31 -6.78 19.34
CA GLY A 137 -15.73 -8.09 19.08
C GLY A 137 -16.21 -8.77 17.79
N LEU A 138 -16.99 -8.10 16.93
CA LEU A 138 -17.42 -8.64 15.64
C LEU A 138 -16.29 -8.75 14.61
N CYS A 139 -15.24 -7.93 14.75
CA CYS A 139 -14.10 -7.90 13.85
C CYS A 139 -12.82 -8.22 14.61
N ASP A 140 -11.92 -8.94 13.93
CA ASP A 140 -10.55 -9.22 14.38
C ASP A 140 -9.54 -8.55 13.46
N SER A 141 -8.76 -7.60 13.98
CA SER A 141 -7.68 -6.95 13.23
C SER A 141 -6.52 -7.90 12.88
N GLY A 142 -6.52 -9.11 13.42
CA GLY A 142 -5.57 -10.18 13.06
C GLY A 142 -6.01 -11.04 11.88
N ASP A 143 -7.26 -10.95 11.46
CA ASP A 143 -7.76 -11.63 10.25
C ASP A 143 -7.38 -10.85 8.99
N PHE A 144 -6.15 -11.06 8.52
CA PHE A 144 -5.63 -10.38 7.34
C PHE A 144 -6.32 -10.78 6.03
N ASP A 145 -6.91 -11.98 5.94
CA ASP A 145 -7.64 -12.40 4.76
C ASP A 145 -8.96 -11.62 4.67
N MET A 146 -9.71 -11.60 5.77
CA MET A 146 -10.92 -10.80 5.86
C MET A 146 -10.63 -9.31 5.62
N ALA A 147 -9.57 -8.78 6.19
CA ALA A 147 -9.18 -7.39 6.00
C ALA A 147 -8.87 -7.07 4.53
N VAL A 148 -8.25 -7.98 3.77
CA VAL A 148 -8.04 -7.83 2.33
C VAL A 148 -9.39 -7.81 1.59
N GLU A 149 -10.28 -8.76 1.87
CA GLU A 149 -11.58 -8.83 1.19
C GLU A 149 -12.48 -7.62 1.49
N GLN A 150 -12.39 -7.04 2.68
CA GLN A 150 -13.17 -5.85 3.05
C GLN A 150 -12.57 -4.55 2.48
N ILE A 151 -11.26 -4.42 2.41
CA ILE A 151 -10.64 -3.18 1.94
C ILE A 151 -10.72 -3.01 0.43
N LEU A 152 -10.75 -4.09 -0.35
CA LEU A 152 -10.74 -4.04 -1.81
C LEU A 152 -11.94 -3.27 -2.39
N PRO A 153 -13.21 -3.59 -2.06
CA PRO A 153 -14.35 -2.84 -2.58
C PRO A 153 -14.34 -1.38 -2.14
N PHE A 154 -13.89 -1.08 -0.91
CA PHE A 154 -13.73 0.27 -0.41
C PHE A 154 -12.73 1.08 -1.24
N LEU A 155 -11.56 0.51 -1.51
CA LEU A 155 -10.50 1.17 -2.28
C LEU A 155 -10.90 1.33 -3.75
N CYS A 156 -11.51 0.31 -4.36
CA CYS A 156 -11.98 0.39 -5.74
C CYS A 156 -13.03 1.49 -5.91
N ALA A 157 -14.00 1.58 -5.00
CA ALA A 157 -15.00 2.64 -5.01
C ALA A 157 -14.37 4.03 -4.86
N GLY A 158 -13.41 4.18 -3.94
CA GLY A 158 -12.69 5.44 -3.74
C GLY A 158 -11.84 5.85 -4.95
N LEU A 159 -11.17 4.89 -5.59
CA LEU A 159 -10.36 5.15 -6.78
C LEU A 159 -11.21 5.50 -8.01
N SER A 160 -12.38 4.88 -8.19
CA SER A 160 -13.27 5.10 -9.33
C SER A 160 -14.31 6.22 -9.12
N ALA A 161 -14.37 6.84 -7.95
CA ALA A 161 -15.29 7.94 -7.69
C ALA A 161 -15.07 9.09 -8.71
N PRO A 162 -16.09 9.90 -9.05
CA PRO A 162 -15.89 11.10 -9.86
C PRO A 162 -14.83 12.04 -9.24
N ALA A 163 -14.08 12.74 -10.09
CA ALA A 163 -13.18 13.79 -9.59
C ALA A 163 -14.01 14.90 -8.89
N PRO A 164 -13.48 15.54 -7.82
CA PRO A 164 -14.12 16.71 -7.24
C PRO A 164 -14.34 17.78 -8.32
N ALA A 165 -15.46 18.50 -8.25
CA ALA A 165 -15.65 19.69 -9.08
C ALA A 165 -14.53 20.70 -8.78
N GLU A 166 -14.04 21.39 -9.79
CA GLU A 166 -13.11 22.51 -9.56
C GLU A 166 -13.76 23.53 -8.61
N PRO A 167 -13.01 24.02 -7.61
CA PRO A 167 -13.52 25.09 -6.77
C PRO A 167 -13.85 26.30 -7.65
N ALA A 168 -15.01 26.90 -7.43
CA ALA A 168 -15.38 28.13 -8.15
C ALA A 168 -14.24 29.16 -7.97
N PRO A 169 -13.85 29.87 -9.05
CA PRO A 169 -12.84 30.91 -8.94
C PRO A 169 -13.26 31.93 -7.88
N ALA A 170 -12.31 32.26 -6.98
CA ALA A 170 -12.52 33.21 -5.90
C ALA A 170 -12.70 34.64 -6.42
#